data_fd82c7b995b309d8b5d533313626581f
#
_entry.id   fd82c7b995b309d8b5d533313626581f
#
_cell.length_a   1.000
_cell.length_b   1.000
_cell.length_c   1.000
_cell.angle_alpha   90.00
_cell.angle_beta   90.00
_cell.angle_gamma   90.00
#
_symmetry.space_group_name_H-M   'P 1'
#
loop_
_entity.id
_entity.type
_entity.pdbx_description
1 polymer ?
#
loop_
_entity_poly.entity_id
_entity_poly.type
_entity_poly.pdbx_seq_one_letter_code
_entity_poly.pdbx_strand_id
1 'polypeptide(L)'
;MIIKFSDLLAKGSRNKEIKLSFEFQPVKFEGEEIKAVSMVDVNGQVNSKDEILELKAHIKTNLELTCSRCLDTFIYPIDIDIEERFTNNPDLEDEGIMFVDGDTINITEVIENCIISTLPIKRLCKEDCKGLCPECGVNKNVENC
;
A
#
# COMPACT_ATOMS: atom_id res chain seq x y z
N MET A 1 -2.32 -11.28 -8.36
CA MET A 1 -2.87 -12.52 -7.75
C MET A 1 -4.37 -12.36 -7.50
N ILE A 2 -5.16 -13.27 -7.99
CA ILE A 2 -6.62 -13.24 -7.82
C ILE A 2 -7.05 -14.42 -6.95
N ILE A 3 -7.87 -14.15 -5.96
CA ILE A 3 -8.42 -15.16 -5.05
C ILE A 3 -9.94 -15.22 -5.24
N LYS A 4 -10.48 -16.43 -5.24
CA LYS A 4 -11.92 -16.66 -5.35
C LYS A 4 -12.51 -16.96 -3.97
N PHE A 5 -13.60 -16.28 -3.64
CA PHE A 5 -14.34 -16.56 -2.41
C PHE A 5 -14.82 -18.01 -2.35
N SER A 6 -15.32 -18.52 -3.47
CA SER A 6 -15.85 -19.90 -3.54
C SER A 6 -14.79 -20.94 -3.20
N ASP A 7 -13.53 -20.72 -3.56
CA ASP A 7 -12.44 -21.66 -3.24
C ASP A 7 -12.14 -21.72 -1.74
N LEU A 8 -12.33 -20.62 -1.03
CA LEU A 8 -12.04 -20.51 0.39
C LEU A 8 -13.24 -20.77 1.28
N LEU A 9 -14.45 -20.41 0.82
CA LEU A 9 -15.67 -20.56 1.63
C LEU A 9 -16.35 -21.91 1.47
N ALA A 10 -16.17 -22.60 0.34
CA ALA A 10 -16.89 -23.83 0.01
C ALA A 10 -16.57 -25.01 0.94
N LYS A 11 -15.46 -24.99 1.66
CA LYS A 11 -15.02 -26.09 2.50
C LYS A 11 -14.84 -25.71 3.98
N GLY A 12 -15.59 -24.72 4.45
CA GLY A 12 -15.47 -24.21 5.82
C GLY A 12 -14.29 -23.29 6.02
N SER A 13 -13.77 -23.23 7.23
CA SER A 13 -12.61 -22.39 7.53
C SER A 13 -11.36 -22.89 6.81
N ARG A 14 -10.75 -22.03 6.03
CA ARG A 14 -9.50 -22.33 5.32
C ARG A 14 -8.48 -21.24 5.49
N ASN A 15 -7.23 -21.67 5.45
CA ASN A 15 -6.09 -20.80 5.50
C ASN A 15 -5.28 -21.00 4.21
N LYS A 16 -5.02 -19.92 3.49
CA LYS A 16 -4.17 -19.93 2.31
C LYS A 16 -2.98 -19.01 2.55
N GLU A 17 -1.77 -19.57 2.44
CA GLU A 17 -0.56 -18.78 2.53
C GLU A 17 -0.38 -17.95 1.26
N ILE A 18 0.00 -16.68 1.43
CA ILE A 18 0.27 -15.77 0.33
C ILE A 18 1.74 -15.39 0.38
N LYS A 19 2.41 -15.63 -0.74
CA LYS A 19 3.77 -15.17 -0.95
C LYS A 19 3.84 -14.60 -2.36
N LEU A 20 4.00 -13.29 -2.45
CA LEU A 20 3.86 -12.55 -3.70
C LEU A 20 4.98 -11.54 -3.81
N SER A 21 5.53 -11.42 -5.02
CA SER A 21 6.47 -10.36 -5.35
C SER A 21 6.04 -9.80 -6.71
N PHE A 22 5.86 -8.49 -6.78
CA PHE A 22 5.40 -7.86 -8.01
C PHE A 22 6.00 -6.47 -8.15
N GLU A 23 5.95 -5.95 -9.38
CA GLU A 23 6.39 -4.60 -9.69
C GLU A 23 5.24 -3.63 -9.48
N PHE A 24 5.46 -2.62 -8.63
CA PHE A 24 4.47 -1.57 -8.36
C PHE A 24 4.38 -0.64 -9.57
N GLN A 25 3.21 -0.54 -10.17
CA GLN A 25 2.99 0.34 -11.31
C GLN A 25 2.98 1.80 -10.85
N PRO A 26 3.67 2.70 -11.58
CA PRO A 26 3.65 4.12 -11.23
C PRO A 26 2.22 4.66 -11.17
N VAL A 27 1.91 5.38 -10.10
CA VAL A 27 0.60 6.01 -9.91
C VAL A 27 0.78 7.49 -9.64
N LYS A 28 -0.24 8.28 -10.00
CA LYS A 28 -0.28 9.70 -9.65
C LYS A 28 -1.04 9.88 -8.35
N PHE A 29 -0.41 10.50 -7.39
CA PHE A 29 -1.00 10.80 -6.09
C PHE A 29 -0.73 12.27 -5.77
N GLU A 30 -1.80 13.06 -5.64
CA GLU A 30 -1.73 14.51 -5.37
C GLU A 30 -0.81 15.27 -6.34
N GLY A 31 -0.90 14.94 -7.62
CA GLY A 31 -0.13 15.60 -8.67
C GLY A 31 1.29 15.11 -8.86
N GLU A 32 1.74 14.15 -8.06
CA GLU A 32 3.07 13.55 -8.18
C GLU A 32 2.99 12.10 -8.65
N GLU A 33 3.98 11.69 -9.42
CA GLU A 33 4.12 10.30 -9.82
C GLU A 33 4.88 9.55 -8.72
N ILE A 34 4.24 8.52 -8.17
CA ILE A 34 4.81 7.64 -7.16
C ILE A 34 5.24 6.35 -7.85
N LYS A 35 6.48 5.97 -7.70
CA LYS A 35 7.02 4.73 -8.27
C LYS A 35 7.90 3.99 -7.27
N ALA A 36 7.99 2.69 -7.43
CA ALA A 36 8.84 1.85 -6.59
C ALA A 36 10.22 1.69 -7.23
N VAL A 37 11.25 1.67 -6.41
CA VAL A 37 12.63 1.41 -6.85
C VAL A 37 13.03 -0.04 -6.63
N SER A 38 12.15 -0.83 -6.00
CA SER A 38 12.33 -2.27 -5.80
C SER A 38 10.99 -2.99 -5.96
N MET A 39 11.05 -4.31 -6.07
CA MET A 39 9.82 -5.12 -6.10
C MET A 39 9.07 -5.01 -4.78
N VAL A 40 7.75 -5.10 -4.85
CA VAL A 40 6.91 -5.18 -3.66
C VAL A 40 6.87 -6.64 -3.21
N ASP A 41 7.37 -6.90 -2.00
CA ASP A 41 7.34 -8.23 -1.41
C ASP A 41 6.21 -8.32 -0.40
N VAL A 42 5.37 -9.34 -0.55
CA VAL A 42 4.21 -9.57 0.31
C VAL A 42 4.27 -10.98 0.85
N ASN A 43 4.22 -11.10 2.16
CA ASN A 43 4.14 -12.40 2.85
C ASN A 43 2.97 -12.33 3.82
N GLY A 44 2.08 -13.29 3.73
CA GLY A 44 0.92 -13.30 4.60
C GLY A 44 0.05 -14.52 4.41
N GLN A 45 -1.19 -14.37 4.85
CA GLN A 45 -2.17 -15.44 4.76
C GLN A 45 -3.56 -14.86 4.63
N VAL A 46 -4.43 -15.63 3.98
CA VAL A 46 -5.86 -15.36 3.92
C VAL A 46 -6.57 -16.47 4.67
N ASN A 47 -7.38 -16.09 5.64
CA ASN A 47 -8.23 -17.01 6.38
C ASN A 47 -9.68 -16.77 5.98
N SER A 48 -10.47 -17.83 5.87
CA SER A 48 -11.90 -17.70 5.67
C SER A 48 -12.64 -18.26 6.87
N LYS A 49 -13.62 -17.50 7.34
CA LYS A 49 -14.51 -17.90 8.45
C LYS A 49 -15.80 -17.12 8.34
N ASP A 50 -16.93 -17.84 8.45
CA ASP A 50 -18.27 -17.24 8.47
C ASP A 50 -18.54 -16.28 7.30
N GLU A 51 -18.17 -16.69 6.09
CA GLU A 51 -18.30 -15.94 4.84
C GLU A 51 -17.48 -14.64 4.79
N ILE A 52 -16.49 -14.53 5.68
CA ILE A 52 -15.57 -13.39 5.70
C ILE A 52 -14.17 -13.89 5.39
N LEU A 53 -13.48 -13.18 4.49
CA LEU A 53 -12.06 -13.39 4.22
C LEU A 53 -11.25 -12.38 5.00
N GLU A 54 -10.28 -12.85 5.77
CA GLU A 54 -9.36 -12.00 6.49
C GLU A 54 -7.97 -12.14 5.88
N LEU A 55 -7.46 -11.03 5.37
CA LEU A 55 -6.12 -10.94 4.82
C LEU A 55 -5.19 -10.31 5.86
N LYS A 56 -4.17 -11.05 6.26
CA LYS A 56 -3.09 -10.53 7.11
C LYS A 56 -1.80 -10.67 6.32
N ALA A 57 -1.12 -9.59 6.09
CA ALA A 57 0.09 -9.62 5.28
C ALA A 57 1.11 -8.59 5.75
N HIS A 58 2.36 -8.91 5.51
CA HIS A 58 3.49 -8.02 5.70
C HIS A 58 3.95 -7.54 4.33
N ILE A 59 4.00 -6.22 4.13
CA ILE A 59 4.37 -5.60 2.87
C ILE A 59 5.70 -4.89 3.03
N LYS A 60 6.62 -5.15 2.12
CA LYS A 60 7.94 -4.54 2.12
C LYS A 60 8.32 -4.07 0.72
N THR A 61 8.66 -2.80 0.60
CA THR A 61 9.13 -2.21 -0.65
C THR A 61 9.82 -0.87 -0.37
N ASN A 62 10.40 -0.28 -1.39
CA ASN A 62 10.96 1.07 -1.32
C ASN A 62 10.35 1.91 -2.42
N LEU A 63 9.82 3.06 -2.06
CA LEU A 63 9.24 4.01 -3.00
C LEU A 63 10.17 5.21 -3.19
N GLU A 64 10.10 5.82 -4.35
CA GLU A 64 10.75 7.09 -4.62
C GLU A 64 9.71 8.20 -4.49
N LEU A 65 9.93 9.11 -3.56
CA LEU A 65 9.05 10.26 -3.34
C LEU A 65 9.82 11.55 -3.58
N THR A 66 9.09 12.61 -3.86
CA THR A 66 9.66 13.95 -4.00
C THR A 66 9.37 14.75 -2.73
N CYS A 67 10.41 15.32 -2.14
CA CYS A 67 10.26 16.16 -0.97
C CYS A 67 9.46 17.42 -1.32
N SER A 68 8.42 17.71 -0.53
CA SER A 68 7.56 18.86 -0.78
C SER A 68 8.23 20.20 -0.45
N ARG A 69 9.36 20.20 0.24
CA ARG A 69 10.10 21.42 0.59
C ARG A 69 11.28 21.68 -0.29
N CYS A 70 12.18 20.72 -0.45
CA CYS A 70 13.42 20.94 -1.24
C CYS A 70 13.32 20.39 -2.66
N LEU A 71 12.26 19.68 -2.99
CA LEU A 71 11.99 19.07 -4.30
C LEU A 71 12.97 17.97 -4.73
N ASP A 72 13.86 17.56 -3.83
CA ASP A 72 14.72 16.40 -4.09
C ASP A 72 13.95 15.11 -3.95
N THR A 73 14.34 14.10 -4.72
CA THR A 73 13.79 12.77 -4.56
C THR A 73 14.48 12.06 -3.40
N PHE A 74 13.74 11.20 -2.74
CA PHE A 74 14.27 10.41 -1.64
C PHE A 74 13.59 9.04 -1.62
N ILE A 75 14.22 8.07 -0.97
CA ILE A 75 13.68 6.73 -0.82
C ILE A 75 12.85 6.67 0.45
N TYR A 76 11.60 6.23 0.30
CA TYR A 76 10.68 6.03 1.41
C TYR A 76 10.44 4.54 1.57
N PRO A 77 11.00 3.90 2.60
CA PRO A 77 10.80 2.48 2.80
C PRO A 77 9.40 2.17 3.32
N ILE A 78 8.79 1.16 2.75
CA ILE A 78 7.51 0.62 3.21
C ILE A 78 7.80 -0.73 3.86
N ASP A 79 7.46 -0.85 5.12
CA ASP A 79 7.60 -2.07 5.90
C ASP A 79 6.45 -2.09 6.90
N ILE A 80 5.32 -2.64 6.48
CA ILE A 80 4.06 -2.55 7.22
C ILE A 80 3.35 -3.89 7.27
N ASP A 81 2.58 -4.07 8.34
CA ASP A 81 1.64 -5.17 8.46
C ASP A 81 0.24 -4.63 8.18
N ILE A 82 -0.51 -5.35 7.37
CA ILE A 82 -1.90 -5.00 7.06
C ILE A 82 -2.84 -6.11 7.52
N GLU A 83 -4.05 -5.70 7.84
CA GLU A 83 -5.14 -6.61 8.16
C GLU A 83 -6.40 -6.05 7.51
N GLU A 84 -6.94 -6.79 6.54
CA GLU A 84 -8.12 -6.39 5.81
C GLU A 84 -9.14 -7.52 5.82
N ARG A 85 -10.42 -7.17 5.89
CA ARG A 85 -11.52 -8.11 5.87
C ARG A 85 -12.43 -7.85 4.70
N PHE A 86 -12.86 -8.91 4.04
CA PHE A 86 -13.71 -8.84 2.86
C PHE A 86 -14.87 -9.83 2.97
N THR A 87 -15.99 -9.44 2.39
CA THR A 87 -17.14 -10.34 2.24
C THR A 87 -17.82 -10.09 0.89
N ASN A 88 -18.43 -11.12 0.33
CA ASN A 88 -19.31 -10.97 -0.83
C ASN A 88 -20.79 -11.10 -0.45
N ASN A 89 -21.08 -11.12 0.84
CA ASN A 89 -22.44 -11.11 1.37
C ASN A 89 -22.79 -9.69 1.83
N PRO A 90 -23.74 -8.99 1.16
CA PRO A 90 -24.06 -7.61 1.54
C PRO A 90 -24.62 -7.45 2.95
N ASP A 91 -25.16 -8.51 3.54
CA ASP A 91 -25.67 -8.47 4.91
C ASP A 91 -24.55 -8.42 5.96
N LEU A 92 -23.32 -8.77 5.58
CA LEU A 92 -22.16 -8.78 6.47
C LEU A 92 -21.28 -7.54 6.31
N GLU A 93 -21.64 -6.62 5.41
CA GLU A 93 -20.90 -5.38 5.24
C GLU A 93 -20.95 -4.53 6.51
N ASP A 94 -19.78 -4.08 6.98
CA ASP A 94 -19.64 -3.28 8.19
C ASP A 94 -18.43 -2.34 8.01
N GLU A 95 -18.19 -1.44 8.97
CA GLU A 95 -17.06 -0.50 8.92
C GLU A 95 -15.70 -1.18 8.78
N GLY A 96 -15.53 -2.35 9.42
CA GLY A 96 -14.28 -3.11 9.34
C GLY A 96 -14.26 -4.17 8.25
N ILE A 97 -15.33 -4.31 7.48
CA ILE A 97 -15.45 -5.36 6.46
C ILE A 97 -15.86 -4.75 5.14
N MET A 98 -15.01 -4.95 4.14
CA MET A 98 -15.25 -4.41 2.80
C MET A 98 -16.12 -5.37 1.98
N PHE A 99 -17.18 -4.84 1.39
CA PHE A 99 -18.03 -5.61 0.48
C PHE A 99 -17.39 -5.69 -0.91
N VAL A 100 -17.33 -6.89 -1.45
CA VAL A 100 -16.84 -7.16 -2.81
C VAL A 100 -17.98 -7.77 -3.61
N ASP A 101 -18.36 -7.12 -4.69
CA ASP A 101 -19.38 -7.66 -5.61
C ASP A 101 -18.73 -8.72 -6.50
N GLY A 102 -19.25 -9.95 -6.42
CA GLY A 102 -18.72 -11.07 -7.18
C GLY A 102 -17.97 -12.09 -6.33
N ASP A 103 -17.19 -12.93 -6.99
CA ASP A 103 -16.49 -14.06 -6.37
C ASP A 103 -14.96 -13.87 -6.30
N THR A 104 -14.42 -12.79 -6.82
CA THR A 104 -12.97 -12.60 -6.92
C THR A 104 -12.47 -11.36 -6.22
N ILE A 105 -11.27 -11.46 -5.62
CA ILE A 105 -10.52 -10.33 -5.08
C ILE A 105 -9.16 -10.32 -5.76
N ASN A 106 -8.76 -9.17 -6.29
CA ASN A 106 -7.41 -8.97 -6.80
C ASN A 106 -6.51 -8.51 -5.64
N ILE A 107 -5.72 -9.41 -5.11
CA ILE A 107 -4.84 -9.14 -3.97
C ILE A 107 -3.78 -8.11 -4.32
N THR A 108 -3.24 -8.15 -5.54
CA THR A 108 -2.25 -7.16 -5.99
C THR A 108 -2.80 -5.74 -5.88
N GLU A 109 -4.04 -5.54 -6.34
CA GLU A 109 -4.72 -4.24 -6.27
C GLU A 109 -4.95 -3.82 -4.82
N VAL A 110 -5.36 -4.73 -3.95
CA VAL A 110 -5.53 -4.46 -2.52
C VAL A 110 -4.22 -4.00 -1.90
N ILE A 111 -3.12 -4.67 -2.19
CA ILE A 111 -1.80 -4.31 -1.67
C ILE A 111 -1.36 -2.93 -2.18
N GLU A 112 -1.56 -2.64 -3.46
CA GLU A 112 -1.24 -1.32 -4.03
C GLU A 112 -2.02 -0.21 -3.33
N ASN A 113 -3.31 -0.42 -3.10
CA ASN A 113 -4.15 0.55 -2.38
C ASN A 113 -3.70 0.75 -0.94
N CYS A 114 -3.29 -0.31 -0.27
CA CYS A 114 -2.74 -0.22 1.09
C CYS A 114 -1.45 0.61 1.12
N ILE A 115 -0.57 0.41 0.15
CA ILE A 115 0.67 1.19 0.03
C ILE A 115 0.35 2.67 -0.14
N ILE A 116 -0.55 3.00 -1.05
CA ILE A 116 -0.96 4.39 -1.30
C ILE A 116 -1.54 5.02 -0.03
N SER A 117 -2.34 4.27 0.73
CA SER A 117 -2.96 4.75 1.96
C SER A 117 -1.94 5.06 3.07
N THR A 118 -0.75 4.50 3.01
CA THR A 118 0.30 4.76 4.01
C THR A 118 1.14 6.00 3.69
N LEU A 119 0.97 6.58 2.50
CA LEU A 119 1.78 7.72 2.09
C LEU A 119 1.49 8.94 2.97
N PRO A 120 2.54 9.67 3.39
CA PRO A 120 2.35 10.87 4.21
C PRO A 120 1.73 12.00 3.41
N ILE A 121 0.93 12.84 4.06
CA ILE A 121 0.34 14.04 3.45
C ILE A 121 1.45 15.00 3.03
N LYS A 122 2.44 15.19 3.91
CA LYS A 122 3.64 15.97 3.61
C LYS A 122 4.81 15.03 3.42
N ARG A 123 5.38 15.03 2.23
CA ARG A 123 6.53 14.20 1.90
C ARG A 123 7.79 15.01 2.13
N LEU A 124 8.53 14.67 3.18
CA LEU A 124 9.77 15.33 3.54
C LEU A 124 10.91 14.33 3.49
N CYS A 125 12.04 14.72 2.86
CA CYS A 125 13.21 13.87 2.81
C CYS A 125 13.80 13.63 4.22
N LYS A 126 13.54 14.58 5.14
CA LYS A 126 13.87 14.49 6.56
C LYS A 126 12.95 15.45 7.32
N GLU A 127 12.73 15.19 8.60
CA GLU A 127 11.83 16.00 9.44
C GLU A 127 12.23 17.47 9.49
N ASP A 128 13.53 17.74 9.53
CA ASP A 128 14.09 19.08 9.61
C ASP A 128 14.47 19.67 8.25
N CYS A 129 13.85 19.22 7.17
CA CYS A 129 14.11 19.73 5.83
C CYS A 129 13.89 21.23 5.77
N LYS A 130 14.92 21.96 5.38
CA LYS A 130 14.92 23.42 5.32
C LYS A 130 14.31 23.98 4.04
N GLY A 131 14.11 23.13 3.04
CA GLY A 131 13.52 23.52 1.77
C GLY A 131 14.47 24.26 0.85
N LEU A 132 13.89 24.93 -0.14
CA LEU A 132 14.62 25.74 -1.10
C LEU A 132 14.63 27.20 -0.66
N CYS A 133 15.71 27.91 -0.97
CA CYS A 133 15.77 29.35 -0.73
C CYS A 133 14.78 30.08 -1.67
N PRO A 134 13.88 30.92 -1.13
CA PRO A 134 12.93 31.64 -1.98
C PRO A 134 13.57 32.70 -2.86
N GLU A 135 14.81 33.11 -2.57
CA GLU A 135 15.52 34.14 -3.33
C GLU A 135 16.38 33.57 -4.45
N CYS A 136 17.18 32.56 -4.17
CA CYS A 136 18.14 32.01 -5.13
C CYS A 136 17.85 30.56 -5.55
N GLY A 137 16.91 29.88 -4.92
CA GLY A 137 16.50 28.51 -5.28
C GLY A 137 17.44 27.42 -4.84
N VAL A 138 18.48 27.68 -4.06
CA VAL A 138 19.38 26.64 -3.57
C VAL A 138 18.69 25.81 -2.48
N ASN A 139 19.12 24.56 -2.36
CA ASN A 139 18.65 23.68 -1.31
C ASN A 139 19.34 24.07 0.02
N LYS A 140 18.58 24.60 0.96
CA LYS A 140 19.08 25.06 2.26
C LYS A 140 19.65 23.96 3.16
N ASN A 141 19.41 22.70 2.83
CA ASN A 141 19.97 21.57 3.58
C ASN A 141 21.46 21.38 3.26
N VAL A 142 21.91 21.83 2.10
CA VAL A 142 23.27 21.65 1.60
C VAL A 142 24.02 22.98 1.49
N GLU A 143 23.34 24.07 1.17
CA GLU A 143 23.96 25.39 0.95
C GLU A 143 23.20 26.45 1.73
N ASN A 144 23.95 27.53 2.06
CA ASN A 144 23.33 28.71 2.66
C ASN A 144 23.06 29.74 1.55
N CYS A 145 21.93 30.36 1.63
CA CYS A 145 21.51 31.41 0.73
C CYS A 145 22.03 32.77 1.19
#